data_28ff0e433c75ec186fdaf995ea02bd12
#
_entry.id   28ff0e433c75ec186fdaf995ea02bd12
#
_cell.length_a   1.000
_cell.length_b   1.000
_cell.length_c   1.000
_cell.angle_alpha   90.00
_cell.angle_beta   90.00
_cell.angle_gamma   90.00
#
_symmetry.space_group_name_H-M   'P 1'
#
loop_
_entity.id
_entity.type
_entity.pdbx_description
1 polymer ?
#
loop_
_entity_poly.entity_id
_entity_poly.type
_entity_poly.pdbx_seq_one_letter_code
_entity_poly.pdbx_strand_id
1 'polypeptide(L)'
;MAAEARRPVLVVLHQEHSTPGRVGLRLAARGHPLDVRRPRFGDVLPETLDGHAGAIVFGGPMSINDPDDFLKRETDWLAVPLKENAPLLGLCLGAQMLARHLGAAVGTHADGHIEIGWFGLTATSAGEALTRWPDRVHQFHREGFGLPAGATLLAEGSAETFPNQAFSYGPAAFAIQFHIELTTAMVNRWTQRIGDRARLPGGQAAHLHFEGRALHDWKTSTFLDAFLDIWLGRDSRQGRAAAE
;
A
#
# COMPACT_ATOMS: atom_id res chain seq x y z
N MET A 1 28.32 -19.08 -12.70
CA MET A 1 28.34 -17.95 -11.75
C MET A 1 27.03 -18.00 -10.99
N ALA A 2 27.02 -18.15 -9.67
CA ALA A 2 25.82 -18.02 -8.86
C ALA A 2 25.32 -16.59 -9.01
N ALA A 3 24.03 -16.41 -9.36
CA ALA A 3 23.43 -15.09 -9.37
C ALA A 3 23.53 -14.51 -7.96
N GLU A 4 24.09 -13.32 -7.83
CA GLU A 4 24.18 -12.61 -6.56
C GLU A 4 22.77 -12.48 -5.97
N ALA A 5 22.57 -12.95 -4.73
CA ALA A 5 21.26 -12.95 -4.09
C ALA A 5 20.79 -11.50 -3.95
N ARG A 6 19.62 -11.18 -4.53
CA ARG A 6 19.04 -9.83 -4.41
C ARG A 6 18.75 -9.52 -2.94
N ARG A 7 18.92 -8.25 -2.56
CA ARG A 7 18.57 -7.78 -1.21
C ARG A 7 17.09 -8.07 -0.91
N PRO A 8 16.75 -8.47 0.32
CA PRO A 8 15.38 -8.69 0.72
C PRO A 8 14.55 -7.39 0.64
N VAL A 9 13.24 -7.54 0.52
CA VAL A 9 12.28 -6.46 0.74
C VAL A 9 11.71 -6.61 2.15
N LEU A 10 11.77 -5.53 2.94
CA LEU A 10 11.11 -5.47 4.24
C LEU A 10 9.59 -5.40 4.03
N VAL A 11 8.85 -6.28 4.69
CA VAL A 11 7.40 -6.39 4.63
C VAL A 11 6.81 -6.23 6.02
N VAL A 12 6.10 -5.13 6.28
CA VAL A 12 5.46 -4.87 7.57
C VAL A 12 3.99 -5.27 7.50
N LEU A 13 3.58 -6.18 8.39
CA LEU A 13 2.22 -6.73 8.49
C LEU A 13 1.64 -6.52 9.89
N HIS A 14 0.33 -6.24 9.98
CA HIS A 14 -0.34 -5.83 11.21
C HIS A 14 -1.19 -6.91 11.88
N GLN A 15 -1.36 -8.06 11.24
CA GLN A 15 -2.14 -9.19 11.78
C GLN A 15 -1.31 -10.47 11.74
N GLU A 16 -1.52 -11.36 12.71
CA GLU A 16 -0.79 -12.62 12.85
C GLU A 16 -0.83 -13.47 11.56
N HIS A 17 -2.01 -13.57 10.96
CA HIS A 17 -2.24 -14.40 9.77
C HIS A 17 -2.32 -13.64 8.45
N SER A 18 -1.95 -12.35 8.45
CA SER A 18 -1.87 -11.61 7.20
C SER A 18 -0.64 -12.02 6.39
N THR A 19 -0.77 -11.90 5.08
CA THR A 19 0.28 -12.23 4.13
C THR A 19 0.45 -11.08 3.14
N PRO A 20 1.61 -10.91 2.51
CA PRO A 20 1.83 -9.89 1.49
C PRO A 20 1.10 -10.19 0.17
N GLY A 21 0.30 -11.25 0.13
CA GLY A 21 -0.53 -11.60 -1.01
C GLY A 21 0.22 -11.67 -2.32
N ARG A 22 -0.39 -11.15 -3.36
CA ARG A 22 0.16 -11.11 -4.73
C ARG A 22 1.46 -10.29 -4.80
N VAL A 23 1.59 -9.22 -4.03
CA VAL A 23 2.80 -8.40 -3.96
C VAL A 23 4.00 -9.25 -3.55
N GLY A 24 3.87 -10.03 -2.47
CA GLY A 24 4.95 -10.92 -2.03
C GLY A 24 5.32 -11.97 -3.07
N LEU A 25 4.33 -12.56 -3.74
CA LEU A 25 4.58 -13.53 -4.82
C LEU A 25 5.37 -12.90 -5.99
N ARG A 26 5.03 -11.67 -6.37
CA ARG A 26 5.71 -10.95 -7.46
C ARG A 26 7.12 -10.52 -7.10
N LEU A 27 7.37 -10.14 -5.86
CA LEU A 27 8.73 -9.84 -5.35
C LEU A 27 9.61 -11.09 -5.32
N ALA A 28 9.08 -12.21 -4.81
CA ALA A 28 9.78 -13.48 -4.81
C ALA A 28 10.12 -13.96 -6.24
N ALA A 29 9.18 -13.81 -7.19
CA ALA A 29 9.41 -14.12 -8.61
C ALA A 29 10.51 -13.23 -9.23
N ARG A 30 10.73 -12.02 -8.70
CA ARG A 30 11.83 -11.12 -9.07
C ARG A 30 13.15 -11.43 -8.34
N GLY A 31 13.17 -12.48 -7.52
CA GLY A 31 14.35 -12.93 -6.79
C GLY A 31 14.63 -12.15 -5.49
N HIS A 32 13.68 -11.35 -5.00
CA HIS A 32 13.80 -10.67 -3.71
C HIS A 32 13.26 -11.54 -2.58
N PRO A 33 14.08 -11.99 -1.61
CA PRO A 33 13.58 -12.57 -0.37
C PRO A 33 12.69 -11.56 0.38
N LEU A 34 11.79 -12.04 1.23
CA LEU A 34 10.92 -11.20 2.05
C LEU A 34 11.39 -11.27 3.51
N ASP A 35 11.75 -10.11 4.08
CA ASP A 35 11.94 -9.94 5.52
C ASP A 35 10.60 -9.48 6.12
N VAL A 36 9.83 -10.42 6.67
CA VAL A 36 8.49 -10.15 7.20
C VAL A 36 8.58 -9.78 8.67
N ARG A 37 8.08 -8.60 9.03
CA ARG A 37 8.02 -8.07 10.38
C ARG A 37 6.59 -7.73 10.79
N ARG A 38 6.28 -8.00 12.06
CA ARG A 38 4.99 -7.71 12.69
C ARG A 38 5.20 -6.95 14.00
N PRO A 39 5.47 -5.62 13.96
CA PRO A 39 5.81 -4.84 15.17
C PRO A 39 4.71 -4.85 16.21
N ARG A 40 3.45 -5.01 15.81
CA ARG A 40 2.32 -5.22 16.73
C ARG A 40 2.55 -6.42 17.66
N PHE A 41 3.32 -7.42 17.22
CA PHE A 41 3.60 -8.66 17.95
C PHE A 41 5.03 -8.71 18.48
N GLY A 42 5.75 -7.59 18.47
CA GLY A 42 7.06 -7.46 19.09
C GLY A 42 8.26 -7.49 18.13
N ASP A 43 8.04 -7.67 16.81
CA ASP A 43 9.14 -7.60 15.86
C ASP A 43 9.69 -6.17 15.80
N VAL A 44 11.02 -6.05 15.76
CA VAL A 44 11.71 -4.76 15.68
C VAL A 44 11.91 -4.37 14.22
N LEU A 45 11.58 -3.13 13.87
CA LEU A 45 11.91 -2.55 12.57
C LEU A 45 13.39 -2.13 12.54
N PRO A 46 14.09 -2.29 11.41
CA PRO A 46 15.51 -1.99 11.30
C PRO A 46 15.78 -0.46 11.41
N GLU A 47 16.93 -0.09 11.95
CA GLU A 47 17.36 1.31 12.06
C GLU A 47 17.81 1.91 10.72
N THR A 48 18.11 1.06 9.72
CA THR A 48 18.48 1.43 8.35
C THR A 48 17.95 0.39 7.35
N LEU A 49 17.70 0.80 6.13
CA LEU A 49 17.34 -0.08 5.02
C LEU A 49 18.51 -0.44 4.09
N ASP A 50 19.78 -0.22 4.50
CA ASP A 50 20.95 -0.53 3.68
C ASP A 50 20.99 -2.01 3.23
N GLY A 51 20.54 -2.92 4.10
CA GLY A 51 20.42 -4.34 3.80
C GLY A 51 19.17 -4.74 2.98
N HIS A 52 18.27 -3.80 2.68
CA HIS A 52 17.00 -4.07 2.00
C HIS A 52 16.91 -3.36 0.65
N ALA A 53 16.21 -3.95 -0.31
CA ALA A 53 15.90 -3.32 -1.60
C ALA A 53 14.82 -2.22 -1.46
N GLY A 54 14.05 -2.25 -0.39
CA GLY A 54 13.00 -1.30 -0.04
C GLY A 54 12.12 -1.85 1.06
N ALA A 55 11.08 -1.10 1.44
CA ALA A 55 10.10 -1.47 2.46
C ALA A 55 8.67 -1.29 1.98
N ILE A 56 7.81 -2.24 2.35
CA ILE A 56 6.36 -2.15 2.10
C ILE A 56 5.63 -2.26 3.43
N VAL A 57 4.84 -1.24 3.76
CA VAL A 57 3.94 -1.24 4.93
C VAL A 57 2.52 -1.52 4.44
N PHE A 58 1.97 -2.64 4.85
CA PHE A 58 0.68 -3.13 4.37
C PHE A 58 -0.52 -2.55 5.12
N GLY A 59 -1.71 -2.91 4.67
CA GLY A 59 -2.96 -2.61 5.31
C GLY A 59 -3.18 -3.36 6.63
N GLY A 60 -4.16 -2.89 7.38
CA GLY A 60 -4.59 -3.50 8.64
C GLY A 60 -6.00 -3.03 9.02
N PRO A 61 -6.68 -3.71 9.96
CA PRO A 61 -8.03 -3.33 10.38
C PRO A 61 -8.07 -2.16 11.37
N MET A 62 -6.90 -1.65 11.80
CA MET A 62 -6.76 -0.55 12.76
C MET A 62 -7.01 0.79 12.06
N SER A 63 -7.38 1.80 12.85
CA SER A 63 -7.25 3.19 12.47
C SER A 63 -5.87 3.71 12.84
N ILE A 64 -5.27 4.55 11.99
CA ILE A 64 -4.05 5.29 12.38
C ILE A 64 -4.31 6.24 13.56
N ASN A 65 -5.58 6.50 13.88
CA ASN A 65 -6.01 7.33 15.00
C ASN A 65 -6.22 6.52 16.30
N ASP A 66 -6.09 5.19 16.26
CA ASP A 66 -6.16 4.35 17.45
C ASP A 66 -4.97 4.66 18.39
N PRO A 67 -5.15 4.55 19.72
CA PRO A 67 -4.10 4.93 20.69
C PRO A 67 -3.01 3.86 20.86
N ASP A 68 -2.88 2.94 19.95
CA ASP A 68 -1.93 1.82 20.00
C ASP A 68 -0.48 2.30 19.77
N ASP A 69 0.41 2.04 20.71
CA ASP A 69 1.82 2.46 20.66
C ASP A 69 2.57 1.95 19.43
N PHE A 70 2.21 0.76 18.93
CA PHE A 70 2.87 0.20 17.75
C PHE A 70 2.58 1.04 16.48
N LEU A 71 1.38 1.60 16.33
CA LEU A 71 1.01 2.48 15.21
C LEU A 71 1.87 3.74 15.21
N LYS A 72 2.08 4.33 16.41
CA LYS A 72 2.96 5.48 16.54
C LYS A 72 4.40 5.12 16.17
N ARG A 73 4.94 4.02 16.72
CA ARG A 73 6.31 3.58 16.42
C ARG A 73 6.52 3.30 14.93
N GLU A 74 5.58 2.62 14.28
CA GLU A 74 5.66 2.34 12.84
C GLU A 74 5.55 3.62 12.00
N THR A 75 4.67 4.54 12.38
CA THR A 75 4.54 5.84 11.72
C THR A 75 5.81 6.68 11.86
N ASP A 76 6.41 6.73 13.05
CA ASP A 76 7.66 7.45 13.31
C ASP A 76 8.83 6.80 12.54
N TRP A 77 8.85 5.46 12.45
CA TRP A 77 9.87 4.71 11.71
C TRP A 77 9.91 5.03 10.21
N LEU A 78 8.82 5.49 9.60
CA LEU A 78 8.80 5.89 8.20
C LEU A 78 9.83 6.99 7.87
N ALA A 79 10.31 7.72 8.88
CA ALA A 79 11.44 8.64 8.73
C ALA A 79 12.70 7.95 8.20
N VAL A 80 12.93 6.66 8.52
CA VAL A 80 14.12 5.90 8.09
C VAL A 80 14.16 5.76 6.56
N PRO A 81 13.21 5.11 5.89
CA PRO A 81 13.22 5.00 4.44
C PRO A 81 13.18 6.35 3.72
N LEU A 82 12.45 7.34 4.26
CA LEU A 82 12.38 8.68 3.67
C LEU A 82 13.72 9.40 3.70
N LYS A 83 14.43 9.37 4.84
CA LYS A 83 15.76 9.99 4.99
C LYS A 83 16.81 9.34 4.10
N GLU A 84 16.73 8.03 3.93
CA GLU A 84 17.65 7.26 3.09
C GLU A 84 17.32 7.32 1.61
N ASN A 85 16.18 7.91 1.21
CA ASN A 85 15.62 7.81 -0.13
C ASN A 85 15.49 6.36 -0.61
N ALA A 86 15.18 5.46 0.32
CA ALA A 86 14.95 4.06 0.03
C ALA A 86 13.55 3.85 -0.56
N PRO A 87 13.35 2.90 -1.49
CA PRO A 87 12.03 2.56 -1.97
C PRO A 87 11.08 2.24 -0.81
N LEU A 88 10.01 3.04 -0.69
CA LEU A 88 8.96 2.89 0.32
C LEU A 88 7.60 2.80 -0.37
N LEU A 89 6.80 1.81 0.02
CA LEU A 89 5.43 1.67 -0.43
C LEU A 89 4.50 1.49 0.78
N GLY A 90 3.56 2.40 0.96
CA GLY A 90 2.44 2.26 1.89
C GLY A 90 1.19 1.76 1.16
N LEU A 91 0.54 0.72 1.69
CA LEU A 91 -0.72 0.17 1.18
C LEU A 91 -1.83 0.32 2.23
N CYS A 92 -2.96 0.91 1.87
CA CYS A 92 -4.12 1.14 2.72
C CYS A 92 -3.72 1.82 4.05
N LEU A 93 -3.70 1.11 5.19
CA LEU A 93 -3.20 1.66 6.46
C LEU A 93 -1.76 2.20 6.33
N GLY A 94 -0.88 1.51 5.63
CA GLY A 94 0.49 1.98 5.38
C GLY A 94 0.53 3.29 4.57
N ALA A 95 -0.39 3.49 3.64
CA ALA A 95 -0.55 4.75 2.91
C ALA A 95 -1.03 5.88 3.84
N GLN A 96 -1.97 5.56 4.75
CA GLN A 96 -2.48 6.49 5.77
C GLN A 96 -1.38 6.85 6.78
N MET A 97 -0.54 5.89 7.19
CA MET A 97 0.63 6.14 8.02
C MET A 97 1.61 7.09 7.35
N LEU A 98 1.91 6.89 6.07
CA LEU A 98 2.80 7.77 5.32
C LEU A 98 2.19 9.18 5.18
N ALA A 99 0.92 9.29 4.86
CA ALA A 99 0.23 10.57 4.79
C ALA A 99 0.27 11.31 6.14
N ARG A 100 -0.01 10.61 7.25
CA ARG A 100 0.06 11.15 8.62
C ARG A 100 1.48 11.57 8.99
N HIS A 101 2.48 10.77 8.69
CA HIS A 101 3.90 11.07 8.93
C HIS A 101 4.32 12.36 8.23
N LEU A 102 3.79 12.60 7.02
CA LEU A 102 4.04 13.80 6.22
C LEU A 102 3.12 14.99 6.60
N GLY A 103 2.35 14.87 7.71
CA GLY A 103 1.54 15.96 8.28
C GLY A 103 0.13 16.09 7.68
N ALA A 104 -0.32 15.17 6.83
CA ALA A 104 -1.69 15.20 6.32
C ALA A 104 -2.69 14.62 7.31
N ALA A 105 -3.94 15.11 7.25
CA ALA A 105 -5.04 14.54 8.01
C ALA A 105 -5.44 13.15 7.46
N VAL A 106 -5.80 12.25 8.38
CA VAL A 106 -6.39 10.95 8.06
C VAL A 106 -7.65 10.79 8.89
N GLY A 107 -8.76 10.41 8.26
CA GLY A 107 -10.03 10.28 8.97
C GLY A 107 -11.15 9.69 8.16
N THR A 108 -12.28 9.52 8.82
CA THR A 108 -13.55 9.03 8.24
C THR A 108 -14.24 10.14 7.47
N HIS A 109 -15.10 9.77 6.52
CA HIS A 109 -16.01 10.70 5.86
C HIS A 109 -17.10 11.17 6.84
N ALA A 110 -17.48 12.45 6.75
CA ALA A 110 -18.44 13.07 7.67
C ALA A 110 -19.82 12.36 7.67
N ASP A 111 -20.27 11.90 6.50
CA ASP A 111 -21.54 11.19 6.33
C ASP A 111 -21.42 9.67 6.50
N GLY A 112 -20.30 9.18 7.05
CA GLY A 112 -20.08 7.76 7.30
C GLY A 112 -19.88 6.90 6.06
N HIS A 113 -19.54 7.51 4.91
CA HIS A 113 -19.17 6.76 3.71
C HIS A 113 -17.92 5.90 3.95
N ILE A 114 -17.94 4.73 3.35
CA ILE A 114 -16.82 3.78 3.31
C ILE A 114 -16.56 3.35 1.86
N GLU A 115 -15.40 2.79 1.59
CA GLU A 115 -15.16 2.09 0.33
C GLU A 115 -14.83 0.63 0.63
N ILE A 116 -15.83 -0.26 0.44
CA ILE A 116 -15.71 -1.71 0.60
C ILE A 116 -16.29 -2.38 -0.63
N GLY A 117 -15.42 -2.85 -1.52
CA GLY A 117 -15.79 -3.43 -2.81
C GLY A 117 -14.92 -2.89 -3.96
N TRP A 118 -15.52 -2.76 -5.15
CA TRP A 118 -14.85 -2.30 -6.36
C TRP A 118 -15.30 -0.88 -6.72
N PHE A 119 -14.35 0.04 -6.76
CA PHE A 119 -14.59 1.47 -7.00
C PHE A 119 -13.81 1.97 -8.21
N GLY A 120 -14.33 3.02 -8.83
CA GLY A 120 -13.65 3.72 -9.93
C GLY A 120 -12.35 4.36 -9.48
N LEU A 121 -11.37 4.39 -10.38
CA LEU A 121 -10.09 5.04 -10.19
C LEU A 121 -9.74 5.81 -11.46
N THR A 122 -9.25 7.04 -11.30
CA THR A 122 -8.77 7.88 -12.40
C THR A 122 -7.32 8.26 -12.12
N ALA A 123 -6.44 7.96 -13.05
CA ALA A 123 -5.05 8.44 -12.95
C ALA A 123 -4.99 9.94 -13.24
N THR A 124 -4.15 10.66 -12.50
CA THR A 124 -3.78 12.02 -12.85
C THR A 124 -2.77 12.02 -14.00
N SER A 125 -2.48 13.19 -14.60
CA SER A 125 -1.42 13.28 -15.61
C SER A 125 -0.06 12.80 -15.10
N ALA A 126 0.24 13.03 -13.81
CA ALA A 126 1.46 12.50 -13.18
C ALA A 126 1.42 10.97 -13.02
N GLY A 127 0.25 10.42 -12.72
CA GLY A 127 0.05 8.98 -12.65
C GLY A 127 0.19 8.33 -14.03
N GLU A 128 -0.44 8.88 -15.06
CA GLU A 128 -0.35 8.40 -16.44
C GLU A 128 1.09 8.42 -16.97
N ALA A 129 1.85 9.45 -16.61
CA ALA A 129 3.28 9.54 -16.96
C ALA A 129 4.13 8.46 -16.27
N LEU A 130 3.67 7.91 -15.12
CA LEU A 130 4.38 6.86 -14.40
C LEU A 130 4.15 5.48 -15.04
N THR A 131 2.88 5.11 -15.24
CA THR A 131 2.47 3.81 -15.79
C THR A 131 0.98 3.82 -16.14
N ARG A 132 0.49 2.73 -16.76
CA ARG A 132 -0.94 2.55 -16.99
C ARG A 132 -1.64 2.07 -15.72
N TRP A 133 -2.66 2.81 -15.26
CA TRP A 133 -3.45 2.52 -14.07
C TRP A 133 -4.71 1.70 -14.39
N PRO A 134 -5.20 0.88 -13.45
CA PRO A 134 -6.53 0.28 -13.56
C PRO A 134 -7.60 1.37 -13.43
N ASP A 135 -8.71 1.20 -14.13
CA ASP A 135 -9.89 2.09 -14.06
C ASP A 135 -10.83 1.75 -12.91
N ARG A 136 -10.63 0.58 -12.29
CA ARG A 136 -11.41 0.12 -11.15
C ARG A 136 -10.55 -0.78 -10.27
N VAL A 137 -10.64 -0.55 -8.94
CA VAL A 137 -9.79 -1.18 -7.93
C VAL A 137 -10.60 -1.69 -6.76
N HIS A 138 -10.06 -2.68 -6.04
CA HIS A 138 -10.67 -3.18 -4.81
C HIS A 138 -10.26 -2.32 -3.62
N GLN A 139 -11.25 -1.86 -2.89
CA GLN A 139 -11.14 -1.06 -1.68
C GLN A 139 -11.64 -1.83 -0.46
N PHE A 140 -11.08 -1.55 0.71
CA PHE A 140 -11.56 -2.10 1.97
C PHE A 140 -11.20 -1.17 3.14
N HIS A 141 -11.70 0.06 3.11
CA HIS A 141 -11.37 1.07 4.12
C HIS A 141 -12.57 1.96 4.47
N ARG A 142 -12.46 2.61 5.63
CA ARG A 142 -13.42 3.59 6.15
C ARG A 142 -12.79 4.98 6.34
N GLU A 143 -11.50 5.06 6.22
CA GLU A 143 -10.72 6.28 6.39
C GLU A 143 -9.92 6.55 5.12
N GLY A 144 -9.80 7.81 4.77
CA GLY A 144 -8.96 8.30 3.70
C GLY A 144 -7.96 9.31 4.23
N PHE A 145 -7.10 9.80 3.36
CA PHE A 145 -6.07 10.76 3.70
C PHE A 145 -6.16 12.03 2.85
N GLY A 146 -5.78 13.16 3.43
CA GLY A 146 -5.45 14.37 2.70
C GLY A 146 -4.15 14.21 1.93
N LEU A 147 -3.96 14.96 0.84
CA LEU A 147 -2.70 14.99 0.11
C LEU A 147 -1.64 15.74 0.94
N PRO A 148 -0.51 15.12 1.31
CA PRO A 148 0.55 15.80 2.04
C PRO A 148 1.18 16.94 1.24
N ALA A 149 1.64 17.99 1.93
CA ALA A 149 2.39 19.07 1.28
C ALA A 149 3.66 18.51 0.61
N GLY A 150 3.90 18.91 -0.65
CA GLY A 150 5.02 18.43 -1.45
C GLY A 150 4.84 17.03 -2.07
N ALA A 151 3.71 16.36 -1.82
CA ALA A 151 3.37 15.12 -2.49
C ALA A 151 2.75 15.39 -3.88
N THR A 152 2.94 14.45 -4.80
CA THR A 152 2.32 14.45 -6.12
C THR A 152 1.19 13.44 -6.15
N LEU A 153 -0.05 13.89 -6.38
CA LEU A 153 -1.20 13.01 -6.55
C LEU A 153 -1.07 12.20 -7.84
N LEU A 154 -1.22 10.88 -7.75
CA LEU A 154 -1.07 9.96 -8.88
C LEU A 154 -2.39 9.37 -9.34
N ALA A 155 -3.34 9.15 -8.42
CA ALA A 155 -4.65 8.63 -8.74
C ALA A 155 -5.72 9.16 -7.80
N GLU A 156 -6.92 9.35 -8.37
CA GLU A 156 -8.08 9.91 -7.70
C GLU A 156 -9.23 8.90 -7.68
N GLY A 157 -10.01 8.94 -6.60
CA GLY A 157 -11.29 8.28 -6.45
C GLY A 157 -12.45 9.27 -6.65
N SER A 158 -13.59 9.01 -5.98
CA SER A 158 -14.73 9.95 -5.98
C SER A 158 -14.38 11.21 -5.20
N ALA A 159 -14.60 12.36 -5.83
CA ALA A 159 -14.47 13.67 -5.18
C ALA A 159 -15.44 13.85 -3.99
N GLU A 160 -16.55 13.12 -4.00
CA GLU A 160 -17.59 13.20 -2.98
C GLU A 160 -17.27 12.38 -1.73
N THR A 161 -16.32 11.43 -1.82
CA THR A 161 -15.99 10.53 -0.70
C THR A 161 -14.51 10.53 -0.35
N PHE A 162 -13.70 9.77 -1.09
CA PHE A 162 -12.26 9.63 -0.85
C PHE A 162 -11.46 9.97 -2.12
N PRO A 163 -11.21 11.27 -2.36
CA PRO A 163 -10.59 11.72 -3.61
C PRO A 163 -9.13 11.26 -3.78
N ASN A 164 -8.36 11.17 -2.70
CA ASN A 164 -6.94 10.84 -2.78
C ASN A 164 -6.72 9.33 -2.68
N GLN A 165 -6.32 8.70 -3.78
CA GLN A 165 -6.17 7.25 -3.86
C GLN A 165 -4.73 6.77 -3.99
N ALA A 166 -3.85 7.59 -4.56
CA ALA A 166 -2.42 7.31 -4.59
C ALA A 166 -1.61 8.60 -4.73
N PHE A 167 -0.46 8.65 -4.07
CA PHE A 167 0.50 9.74 -4.22
C PHE A 167 1.94 9.23 -4.19
N SER A 168 2.88 10.04 -4.72
CA SER A 168 4.32 9.89 -4.50
C SER A 168 4.86 11.05 -3.69
N TYR A 169 5.95 10.79 -2.94
CA TYR A 169 6.66 11.80 -2.17
C TYR A 169 8.18 11.58 -2.28
N GLY A 170 8.90 12.64 -2.57
CA GLY A 170 10.33 12.53 -2.83
C GLY A 170 10.65 11.57 -3.99
N PRO A 171 11.87 11.01 -4.05
CA PRO A 171 12.29 10.22 -5.19
C PRO A 171 11.73 8.79 -5.21
N ALA A 172 11.38 8.19 -4.05
CA ALA A 172 11.16 6.76 -3.96
C ALA A 172 10.00 6.31 -3.05
N ALA A 173 9.24 7.23 -2.45
CA ALA A 173 8.11 6.88 -1.60
C ALA A 173 6.79 6.96 -2.37
N PHE A 174 5.95 5.93 -2.18
CA PHE A 174 4.62 5.81 -2.79
C PHE A 174 3.59 5.40 -1.74
N ALA A 175 2.39 5.93 -1.86
CA ALA A 175 1.22 5.57 -1.07
C ALA A 175 0.09 5.16 -2.00
N ILE A 176 -0.57 4.04 -1.73
CA ILE A 176 -1.71 3.51 -2.49
C ILE A 176 -2.79 3.11 -1.48
N GLN A 177 -3.99 3.71 -1.57
CA GLN A 177 -5.10 3.43 -0.66
C GLN A 177 -5.74 2.08 -0.93
N PHE A 178 -5.83 1.67 -2.18
CA PHE A 178 -6.47 0.43 -2.61
C PHE A 178 -5.55 -0.79 -2.54
N HIS A 179 -6.13 -1.98 -2.72
CA HIS A 179 -5.47 -3.27 -2.47
C HIS A 179 -4.91 -3.91 -3.74
N ILE A 180 -3.64 -3.63 -4.05
CA ILE A 180 -2.93 -4.25 -5.18
C ILE A 180 -2.43 -5.67 -4.84
N GLU A 181 -2.38 -6.03 -3.56
CA GLU A 181 -1.96 -7.34 -3.05
C GLU A 181 -3.06 -8.41 -3.10
N LEU A 182 -4.27 -8.04 -3.49
CA LEU A 182 -5.48 -8.86 -3.39
C LEU A 182 -5.33 -10.25 -4.02
N THR A 183 -5.73 -11.29 -3.28
CA THR A 183 -5.85 -12.68 -3.73
C THR A 183 -7.27 -13.21 -3.52
N THR A 184 -7.63 -14.32 -4.18
CA THR A 184 -8.93 -14.99 -3.96
C THR A 184 -9.14 -15.35 -2.49
N ALA A 185 -8.09 -15.85 -1.82
CA ALA A 185 -8.15 -16.18 -0.40
C ALA A 185 -8.41 -14.94 0.49
N MET A 186 -7.86 -13.77 0.11
CA MET A 186 -8.15 -12.52 0.80
C MET A 186 -9.60 -12.10 0.60
N VAL A 187 -10.12 -12.12 -0.64
CA VAL A 187 -11.54 -11.81 -0.92
C VAL A 187 -12.45 -12.69 -0.08
N ASN A 188 -12.23 -14.02 -0.07
CA ASN A 188 -13.00 -14.95 0.75
C ASN A 188 -12.99 -14.56 2.24
N ARG A 189 -11.81 -14.31 2.79
CA ARG A 189 -11.65 -13.99 4.22
C ARG A 189 -12.27 -12.64 4.58
N TRP A 190 -12.13 -11.63 3.70
CA TRP A 190 -12.63 -10.29 3.96
C TRP A 190 -14.15 -10.22 3.82
N THR A 191 -14.72 -10.87 2.80
CA THR A 191 -16.18 -10.91 2.61
C THR A 191 -16.91 -11.59 3.75
N GLN A 192 -16.31 -12.60 4.38
CA GLN A 192 -16.86 -13.22 5.61
C GLN A 192 -16.90 -12.25 6.81
N ARG A 193 -16.09 -11.18 6.78
CA ARG A 193 -15.97 -10.19 7.85
C ARG A 193 -16.65 -8.85 7.53
N ILE A 194 -17.30 -8.71 6.38
CA ILE A 194 -17.99 -7.47 6.02
C ILE A 194 -19.12 -7.17 7.01
N GLY A 195 -19.97 -8.15 7.33
CA GLY A 195 -21.10 -8.00 8.24
C GLY A 195 -22.00 -6.85 7.82
N ASP A 196 -22.44 -6.05 8.79
CA ASP A 196 -23.32 -4.91 8.57
C ASP A 196 -22.69 -3.77 7.76
N ARG A 197 -21.38 -3.76 7.59
CA ARG A 197 -20.69 -2.76 6.75
C ARG A 197 -21.13 -2.79 5.29
N ALA A 198 -21.61 -3.94 4.80
CA ALA A 198 -22.21 -4.03 3.47
C ALA A 198 -23.43 -3.12 3.26
N ARG A 199 -24.06 -2.65 4.37
CA ARG A 199 -25.26 -1.79 4.35
C ARG A 199 -24.93 -0.30 4.51
N LEU A 200 -23.69 0.03 4.85
CA LEU A 200 -23.24 1.41 4.98
C LEU A 200 -23.08 2.05 3.58
N PRO A 201 -23.19 3.37 3.47
CA PRO A 201 -22.91 4.07 2.21
C PRO A 201 -21.52 3.72 1.66
N GLY A 202 -21.47 3.16 0.44
CA GLY A 202 -20.23 2.67 -0.17
C GLY A 202 -19.85 1.22 0.19
N GLY A 203 -20.64 0.52 1.01
CA GLY A 203 -20.47 -0.91 1.25
C GLY A 203 -21.09 -1.74 0.13
N GLN A 204 -20.39 -2.75 -0.37
CA GLN A 204 -20.89 -3.68 -1.40
C GLN A 204 -21.13 -5.07 -0.80
N ALA A 205 -22.18 -5.75 -1.29
CA ALA A 205 -22.49 -7.12 -0.87
C ALA A 205 -21.38 -8.10 -1.29
N ALA A 206 -21.23 -9.18 -0.52
CA ALA A 206 -20.12 -10.15 -0.69
C ALA A 206 -19.98 -10.69 -2.12
N HIS A 207 -21.08 -11.01 -2.81
CA HIS A 207 -21.03 -11.53 -4.18
C HIS A 207 -20.40 -10.55 -5.18
N LEU A 208 -20.62 -9.23 -5.01
CA LEU A 208 -20.09 -8.19 -5.89
C LEU A 208 -18.55 -8.11 -5.82
N HIS A 209 -17.95 -8.51 -4.70
CA HIS A 209 -16.48 -8.60 -4.60
C HIS A 209 -15.90 -9.66 -5.53
N PHE A 210 -16.59 -10.81 -5.68
CA PHE A 210 -16.14 -11.88 -6.57
C PHE A 210 -16.40 -11.55 -8.03
N GLU A 211 -17.55 -10.99 -8.33
CA GLU A 211 -17.90 -10.53 -9.69
C GLU A 211 -16.91 -9.45 -10.15
N GLY A 212 -16.70 -8.42 -9.33
CA GLY A 212 -15.76 -7.35 -9.65
C GLY A 212 -14.32 -7.87 -9.80
N ARG A 213 -13.94 -8.89 -9.01
CA ARG A 213 -12.64 -9.54 -9.17
C ARG A 213 -12.52 -10.23 -10.52
N ALA A 214 -13.52 -10.95 -10.95
CA ALA A 214 -13.52 -11.60 -12.26
C ALA A 214 -13.42 -10.59 -13.42
N LEU A 215 -14.05 -9.43 -13.27
CA LEU A 215 -14.12 -8.40 -14.31
C LEU A 215 -12.90 -7.46 -14.34
N HIS A 216 -12.35 -7.08 -13.18
CA HIS A 216 -11.42 -5.94 -13.08
C HIS A 216 -10.03 -6.29 -12.56
N ASP A 217 -9.86 -7.38 -11.78
CA ASP A 217 -8.62 -7.68 -11.05
C ASP A 217 -7.40 -7.91 -11.96
N TRP A 218 -7.60 -8.35 -13.18
CA TRP A 218 -6.51 -8.53 -14.15
C TRP A 218 -5.79 -7.21 -14.46
N LYS A 219 -6.52 -6.06 -14.49
CA LYS A 219 -5.92 -4.73 -14.70
C LYS A 219 -5.04 -4.34 -13.52
N THR A 220 -5.49 -4.60 -12.28
CA THR A 220 -4.70 -4.38 -11.07
C THR A 220 -3.46 -5.29 -11.04
N SER A 221 -3.59 -6.53 -11.52
CA SER A 221 -2.45 -7.46 -11.62
C SER A 221 -1.39 -6.97 -12.61
N THR A 222 -1.80 -6.48 -13.77
CA THR A 222 -0.91 -5.91 -14.78
C THR A 222 -0.24 -4.62 -14.27
N PHE A 223 -1.00 -3.74 -13.64
CA PHE A 223 -0.48 -2.54 -12.99
C PHE A 223 0.60 -2.89 -11.96
N LEU A 224 0.34 -3.87 -11.09
CA LEU A 224 1.28 -4.29 -10.06
C LEU A 224 2.63 -4.70 -10.64
N ASP A 225 2.65 -5.47 -11.72
CA ASP A 225 3.90 -5.91 -12.34
C ASP A 225 4.73 -4.72 -12.83
N ALA A 226 4.12 -3.80 -13.58
CA ALA A 226 4.80 -2.59 -14.06
C ALA A 226 5.22 -1.66 -12.90
N PHE A 227 4.34 -1.49 -11.90
CA PHE A 227 4.60 -0.63 -10.76
C PHE A 227 5.77 -1.15 -9.90
N LEU A 228 5.86 -2.45 -9.65
CA LEU A 228 6.97 -3.02 -8.88
C LEU A 228 8.32 -2.84 -9.59
N ASP A 229 8.37 -2.92 -10.91
CA ASP A 229 9.61 -2.68 -11.66
C ASP A 229 10.05 -1.21 -11.53
N ILE A 230 9.10 -0.27 -11.59
CA ILE A 230 9.36 1.15 -11.36
C ILE A 230 9.80 1.41 -9.91
N TRP A 231 9.09 0.85 -8.93
CA TRP A 231 9.35 1.03 -7.52
C TRP A 231 10.74 0.49 -7.12
N LEU A 232 11.11 -0.72 -7.55
CA LEU A 232 12.43 -1.31 -7.32
C LEU A 232 13.54 -0.53 -8.04
N GLY A 233 13.26 0.04 -9.21
CA GLY A 233 14.20 0.86 -9.96
C GLY A 233 14.49 2.24 -9.32
N ARG A 234 13.74 2.65 -8.30
CA ARG A 234 13.96 3.91 -7.55
C ARG A 234 15.04 3.81 -6.49
N ASP A 235 15.65 2.66 -6.27
CA ASP A 235 16.72 2.50 -5.29
C ASP A 235 18.03 3.17 -5.76
N SER A 236 18.16 4.47 -5.48
CA SER A 236 19.33 5.26 -5.82
C SER A 236 20.62 4.82 -5.11
N ARG A 237 20.52 3.96 -4.09
CA ARG A 237 21.65 3.42 -3.32
C ARG A 237 22.44 2.37 -4.11
N GLN A 238 21.79 1.72 -5.10
CA GLN A 238 22.45 0.73 -5.97
C GLN A 238 23.61 1.30 -6.79
N GLY A 239 23.60 2.62 -7.11
CA GLY A 239 24.67 3.27 -7.85
C GLY A 239 25.90 3.68 -7.00
N ARG A 240 25.77 3.73 -5.66
CA ARG A 240 26.87 4.12 -4.78
C ARG A 240 27.81 2.96 -4.45
N ALA A 241 27.30 1.74 -4.32
CA ALA A 241 28.09 0.55 -4.03
C ALA A 241 28.96 0.07 -5.22
N ALA A 242 28.71 0.54 -6.44
CA ALA A 242 29.50 0.23 -7.63
C ALA A 242 30.60 1.29 -7.92
N ALA A 243 30.68 2.36 -7.12
CA ALA A 243 31.62 3.46 -7.30
C ALA A 243 32.71 3.53 -6.19
N GLU A 244 32.67 2.62 -5.22
CA GLU A 244 33.70 2.38 -4.19
C GLU A 244 34.45 1.07 -4.48
#